data_94e135bd6e17f7d3336745b9b5498bc4
#
_entry.id   94e135bd6e17f7d3336745b9b5498bc4
#
_cell.length_a   1.000
_cell.length_b   1.000
_cell.length_c   1.000
_cell.angle_alpha   90.00
_cell.angle_beta   90.00
_cell.angle_gamma   90.00
#
_symmetry.space_group_name_H-M   'P 1'
#
loop_
_entity.id
_entity.type
_entity.pdbx_description
1 polymer ?
#
loop_
_entity_poly.entity_id
_entity_poly.type
_entity_poly.pdbx_seq_one_letter_code
_entity_poly.pdbx_strand_id
1 'polypeptide(L)'
;VQTRKGVLDFVNVAKHMPDVQFVWAGGFSFGRITDGYEELKKLQENPPKNCKFLGIVPREEMVDLYNMADVLFVPSYNELFPMTILEAVNLHVPLVLRDLDLYKDILFDRYMHADDNEGFKKCLLELKNNSDVYAKYQNESRLLSEFYSKEHVLNMWREFYLSAYKDKQEELLNKKK
;
A
#
# COMPACT_ATOMS: atom_id res chain seq x y z
N VAL A 1 10.84 8.90 -2.81
CA VAL A 1 11.72 8.49 -1.70
C VAL A 1 11.62 9.53 -0.60
N GLN A 2 11.28 9.14 0.62
CA GLN A 2 11.16 9.97 1.82
C GLN A 2 11.36 9.07 3.05
N THR A 3 11.94 9.59 4.15
CA THR A 3 12.16 8.82 5.39
C THR A 3 10.87 8.19 5.91
N ARG A 4 9.77 8.96 5.95
CA ARG A 4 8.46 8.49 6.42
C ARG A 4 7.88 7.30 5.62
N LYS A 5 8.36 7.06 4.41
CA LYS A 5 7.93 5.93 3.57
C LYS A 5 8.62 4.61 3.92
N GLY A 6 9.51 4.61 4.93
CA GLY A 6 10.16 3.40 5.41
C GLY A 6 11.20 2.81 4.45
N VAL A 7 11.86 3.65 3.65
CA VAL A 7 12.89 3.21 2.68
C VAL A 7 14.04 2.49 3.36
N LEU A 8 14.42 2.95 4.56
CA LEU A 8 15.48 2.32 5.34
C LEU A 8 15.09 0.90 5.78
N ASP A 9 13.86 0.72 6.24
CA ASP A 9 13.33 -0.60 6.62
C ASP A 9 13.23 -1.52 5.41
N PHE A 10 12.73 -1.00 4.27
CA PHE A 10 12.66 -1.75 3.02
C PHE A 10 14.02 -2.31 2.63
N VAL A 11 15.06 -1.49 2.64
CA VAL A 11 16.42 -1.91 2.30
C VAL A 11 17.03 -2.81 3.37
N ASN A 12 16.72 -2.58 4.64
CA ASN A 12 17.19 -3.45 5.73
C ASN A 12 16.61 -4.87 5.58
N VAL A 13 15.30 -4.98 5.34
CA VAL A 13 14.66 -6.28 5.06
C VAL A 13 15.27 -6.94 3.83
N ALA A 14 15.48 -6.19 2.74
CA ALA A 14 16.11 -6.71 1.53
C ALA A 14 17.50 -7.33 1.81
N LYS A 15 18.34 -6.67 2.61
CA LYS A 15 19.67 -7.20 3.00
C LYS A 15 19.60 -8.57 3.68
N HIS A 16 18.53 -8.85 4.43
CA HIS A 16 18.34 -10.09 5.17
C HIS A 16 17.56 -11.16 4.38
N MET A 17 17.22 -10.87 3.13
CA MET A 17 16.52 -11.78 2.22
C MET A 17 17.19 -11.81 0.83
N PRO A 18 18.44 -12.31 0.73
CA PRO A 18 19.25 -12.20 -0.49
C PRO A 18 18.66 -12.94 -1.70
N ASP A 19 17.78 -13.91 -1.47
CA ASP A 19 17.11 -14.72 -2.51
C ASP A 19 15.79 -14.09 -2.98
N VAL A 20 15.44 -12.91 -2.51
CA VAL A 20 14.23 -12.16 -2.90
C VAL A 20 14.65 -10.87 -3.58
N GLN A 21 14.06 -10.59 -4.73
CA GLN A 21 14.27 -9.33 -5.44
C GLN A 21 13.35 -8.26 -4.89
N PHE A 22 13.93 -7.16 -4.45
CA PHE A 22 13.20 -5.97 -3.99
C PHE A 22 13.27 -4.88 -5.04
N VAL A 23 12.13 -4.25 -5.35
CA VAL A 23 12.04 -3.17 -6.32
C VAL A 23 11.32 -1.98 -5.69
N TRP A 24 11.97 -0.83 -5.68
CA TRP A 24 11.38 0.42 -5.22
C TRP A 24 11.06 1.32 -6.40
N ALA A 25 9.77 1.53 -6.67
CA ALA A 25 9.28 2.53 -7.62
C ALA A 25 8.99 3.84 -6.87
N GLY A 26 9.68 4.89 -7.21
CA GLY A 26 9.57 6.21 -6.59
C GLY A 26 10.91 6.93 -6.51
N GLY A 27 10.87 8.24 -6.62
CA GLY A 27 12.04 9.10 -6.62
C GLY A 27 11.92 10.26 -5.62
N PHE A 28 12.83 11.21 -5.69
CA PHE A 28 12.85 12.43 -4.88
C PHE A 28 12.01 13.51 -5.54
N SER A 29 10.69 13.48 -5.37
CA SER A 29 9.75 14.45 -5.98
C SER A 29 10.02 15.90 -5.58
N PHE A 30 10.63 16.13 -4.41
CA PHE A 30 10.99 17.44 -3.90
C PHE A 30 12.49 17.73 -3.97
N GLY A 31 13.27 16.90 -4.68
CA GLY A 31 14.72 17.08 -4.80
C GLY A 31 15.42 17.12 -3.44
N ARG A 32 16.38 18.04 -3.29
CA ARG A 32 17.24 18.16 -2.08
C ARG A 32 16.51 18.59 -0.81
N ILE A 33 15.30 19.14 -0.90
CA ILE A 33 14.52 19.54 0.28
C ILE A 33 13.72 18.35 0.88
N THR A 34 13.85 17.17 0.28
CA THR A 34 13.26 15.95 0.82
C THR A 34 13.91 15.58 2.16
N ASP A 35 13.09 15.27 3.15
CA ASP A 35 13.58 14.77 4.44
C ASP A 35 14.42 13.51 4.26
N GLY A 36 15.62 13.50 4.86
CA GLY A 36 16.58 12.40 4.75
C GLY A 36 17.29 12.30 3.38
N TYR A 37 17.26 13.34 2.54
CA TYR A 37 17.75 13.28 1.15
C TYR A 37 19.17 12.71 1.02
N GLU A 38 20.15 13.20 1.79
CA GLU A 38 21.55 12.78 1.66
C GLU A 38 21.77 11.32 2.01
N GLU A 39 21.10 10.83 3.05
CA GLU A 39 21.16 9.42 3.47
C GLU A 39 20.48 8.51 2.45
N LEU A 40 19.25 8.85 2.06
CA LEU A 40 18.45 8.08 1.12
C LEU A 40 19.05 8.07 -0.28
N LYS A 41 19.72 9.16 -0.68
CA LYS A 41 20.45 9.23 -1.94
C LYS A 41 21.65 8.27 -1.96
N LYS A 42 22.46 8.25 -0.89
CA LYS A 42 23.58 7.29 -0.76
C LYS A 42 23.09 5.85 -0.82
N LEU A 43 21.94 5.57 -0.19
CA LEU A 43 21.32 4.26 -0.21
C LEU A 43 20.85 3.86 -1.61
N GLN A 44 20.27 4.79 -2.36
CA GLN A 44 19.83 4.57 -3.74
C GLN A 44 21.01 4.39 -4.71
N GLU A 45 22.11 5.09 -4.49
CA GLU A 45 23.33 4.97 -5.30
C GLU A 45 24.09 3.66 -5.05
N ASN A 46 23.97 3.10 -3.85
CA ASN A 46 24.66 1.87 -3.43
C ASN A 46 23.69 0.88 -2.76
N PRO A 47 22.67 0.39 -3.46
CA PRO A 47 21.70 -0.53 -2.90
C PRO A 47 22.28 -1.94 -2.72
N PRO A 48 21.69 -2.79 -1.87
CA PRO A 48 21.97 -4.22 -1.86
C PRO A 48 21.79 -4.84 -3.26
N LYS A 49 22.51 -5.91 -3.57
CA LYS A 49 22.48 -6.56 -4.89
C LYS A 49 21.08 -6.98 -5.35
N ASN A 50 20.23 -7.35 -4.39
CA ASN A 50 18.84 -7.77 -4.61
C ASN A 50 17.83 -6.63 -4.46
N CYS A 51 18.27 -5.37 -4.43
CA CYS A 51 17.39 -4.22 -4.32
C CYS A 51 17.62 -3.26 -5.49
N LYS A 52 16.55 -2.90 -6.20
CA LYS A 52 16.58 -1.96 -7.32
C LYS A 52 15.72 -0.73 -7.03
N PHE A 53 16.27 0.45 -7.29
CA PHE A 53 15.53 1.71 -7.28
C PHE A 53 15.28 2.16 -8.72
N LEU A 54 14.02 2.26 -9.11
CA LEU A 54 13.63 2.63 -10.49
C LEU A 54 13.50 4.15 -10.70
N GLY A 55 13.54 4.92 -9.60
CA GLY A 55 13.23 6.33 -9.68
C GLY A 55 11.73 6.57 -9.87
N ILE A 56 11.37 7.72 -10.45
CA ILE A 56 9.98 8.06 -10.77
C ILE A 56 9.59 7.27 -12.02
N VAL A 57 8.60 6.39 -11.87
CA VAL A 57 8.06 5.55 -12.93
C VAL A 57 6.80 6.21 -13.48
N PRO A 58 6.61 6.31 -14.80
CA PRO A 58 5.37 6.76 -15.42
C PRO A 58 4.18 5.93 -14.94
N ARG A 59 3.03 6.59 -14.76
CA ARG A 59 1.85 5.93 -14.18
C ARG A 59 1.36 4.74 -15.02
N GLU A 60 1.44 4.85 -16.32
CA GLU A 60 1.09 3.82 -17.29
C GLU A 60 1.97 2.55 -17.18
N GLU A 61 3.21 2.70 -16.73
CA GLU A 61 4.15 1.59 -16.54
C GLU A 61 4.01 0.91 -15.16
N MET A 62 3.30 1.53 -14.21
CA MET A 62 3.12 0.97 -12.86
C MET A 62 2.34 -0.35 -12.88
N VAL A 63 1.40 -0.51 -13.81
CA VAL A 63 0.63 -1.76 -13.99
C VAL A 63 1.54 -2.96 -14.24
N ASP A 64 2.59 -2.78 -15.05
CA ASP A 64 3.54 -3.86 -15.35
C ASP A 64 4.36 -4.24 -14.10
N LEU A 65 4.72 -3.26 -13.28
CA LEU A 65 5.42 -3.51 -12.02
C LEU A 65 4.55 -4.30 -11.03
N TYR A 66 3.26 -3.96 -10.90
CA TYR A 66 2.36 -4.71 -10.03
C TYR A 66 2.10 -6.13 -10.58
N ASN A 67 1.96 -6.30 -11.90
CA ASN A 67 1.82 -7.63 -12.51
C ASN A 67 3.06 -8.52 -12.34
N MET A 68 4.24 -7.92 -12.23
CA MET A 68 5.50 -8.62 -11.98
C MET A 68 5.70 -8.96 -10.50
N ALA A 69 5.03 -8.23 -9.61
CA ALA A 69 5.25 -8.34 -8.17
C ALA A 69 4.46 -9.50 -7.57
N ASP A 70 5.13 -10.31 -6.74
CA ASP A 70 4.45 -11.31 -5.90
C ASP A 70 3.80 -10.66 -4.66
N VAL A 71 4.37 -9.57 -4.15
CA VAL A 71 3.93 -8.89 -2.93
C VAL A 71 4.15 -7.38 -3.04
N LEU A 72 3.17 -6.58 -2.64
CA LEU A 72 3.39 -5.17 -2.36
C LEU A 72 3.83 -5.00 -0.90
N PHE A 73 5.07 -4.55 -0.70
CA PHE A 73 5.65 -4.27 0.62
C PHE A 73 5.74 -2.76 0.86
N VAL A 74 4.96 -2.24 1.83
CA VAL A 74 4.91 -0.80 2.17
C VAL A 74 5.17 -0.61 3.67
N PRO A 75 6.44 -0.41 4.09
CA PRO A 75 6.80 -0.20 5.50
C PRO A 75 6.65 1.25 5.96
N SER A 76 5.75 2.02 5.35
CA SER A 76 5.55 3.45 5.64
C SER A 76 5.14 3.69 7.09
N TYR A 77 5.74 4.69 7.73
CA TYR A 77 5.42 5.12 9.10
C TYR A 77 4.15 5.97 9.17
N ASN A 78 3.78 6.61 8.06
CA ASN A 78 2.61 7.47 8.00
C ASN A 78 2.04 7.50 6.59
N GLU A 79 0.74 7.29 6.49
CA GLU A 79 -0.04 7.35 5.26
C GLU A 79 -1.37 8.06 5.51
N LEU A 80 -1.97 8.58 4.44
CA LEU A 80 -3.37 9.03 4.44
C LEU A 80 -4.25 7.94 3.83
N PHE A 81 -4.19 7.81 2.50
CA PHE A 81 -4.84 6.75 1.75
C PHE A 81 -3.94 6.39 0.55
N PRO A 82 -3.07 5.40 0.68
CA PRO A 82 -2.06 5.11 -0.34
C PRO A 82 -2.68 4.47 -1.57
N MET A 83 -2.70 5.21 -2.68
CA MET A 83 -3.24 4.75 -3.97
C MET A 83 -2.51 3.50 -4.48
N THR A 84 -1.22 3.35 -4.15
CA THR A 84 -0.42 2.17 -4.50
C THR A 84 -1.02 0.86 -3.94
N ILE A 85 -1.68 0.92 -2.79
CA ILE A 85 -2.38 -0.25 -2.23
C ILE A 85 -3.59 -0.59 -3.09
N LEU A 86 -4.41 0.40 -3.48
CA LEU A 86 -5.56 0.15 -4.36
C LEU A 86 -5.14 -0.37 -5.73
N GLU A 87 -4.06 0.16 -6.28
CA GLU A 87 -3.51 -0.29 -7.56
C GLU A 87 -3.05 -1.76 -7.48
N ALA A 88 -2.35 -2.14 -6.40
CA ALA A 88 -1.90 -3.51 -6.18
C ALA A 88 -3.06 -4.49 -5.94
N VAL A 89 -4.03 -4.13 -5.09
CA VAL A 89 -5.18 -5.03 -4.82
C VAL A 89 -6.07 -5.24 -6.05
N ASN A 90 -6.15 -4.27 -6.95
CA ASN A 90 -6.85 -4.44 -8.24
C ASN A 90 -6.22 -5.51 -9.13
N LEU A 91 -4.95 -5.83 -8.90
CA LEU A 91 -4.22 -6.92 -9.57
C LEU A 91 -4.05 -8.13 -8.65
N HIS A 92 -4.76 -8.15 -7.53
CA HIS A 92 -4.80 -9.22 -6.52
C HIS A 92 -3.42 -9.52 -5.90
N VAL A 93 -2.55 -8.51 -5.82
CA VAL A 93 -1.23 -8.65 -5.21
C VAL A 93 -1.36 -8.64 -3.69
N PRO A 94 -0.84 -9.65 -2.97
CA PRO A 94 -0.80 -9.66 -1.51
C PRO A 94 -0.08 -8.46 -0.92
N LEU A 95 -0.53 -8.00 0.25
CA LEU A 95 0.00 -6.82 0.92
C LEU A 95 0.79 -7.21 2.18
N VAL A 96 1.97 -6.61 2.34
CA VAL A 96 2.72 -6.56 3.61
C VAL A 96 2.95 -5.10 3.98
N LEU A 97 2.33 -4.65 5.07
CA LEU A 97 2.28 -3.25 5.45
C LEU A 97 2.78 -3.06 6.89
N ARG A 98 3.15 -1.82 7.26
CA ARG A 98 3.31 -1.46 8.67
C ARG A 98 1.95 -1.48 9.36
N ASP A 99 1.90 -1.89 10.64
CA ASP A 99 0.67 -1.85 11.44
C ASP A 99 0.31 -0.39 11.77
N LEU A 100 -0.56 0.18 10.94
CA LEU A 100 -1.09 1.53 11.13
C LEU A 100 -2.59 1.44 11.42
N ASP A 101 -3.06 2.15 12.45
CA ASP A 101 -4.48 2.16 12.80
C ASP A 101 -5.39 2.52 11.62
N LEU A 102 -4.94 3.44 10.75
CA LEU A 102 -5.63 3.79 9.53
C LEU A 102 -6.02 2.58 8.67
N TYR A 103 -5.14 1.58 8.58
CA TYR A 103 -5.36 0.43 7.70
C TYR A 103 -6.45 -0.51 8.21
N LYS A 104 -6.68 -0.58 9.52
CA LYS A 104 -7.74 -1.41 10.11
C LYS A 104 -9.11 -1.01 9.59
N ASP A 105 -9.37 0.29 9.49
CA ASP A 105 -10.66 0.83 9.04
C ASP A 105 -10.86 0.77 7.51
N ILE A 106 -9.77 0.78 6.74
CA ILE A 106 -9.85 0.84 5.27
C ILE A 106 -9.47 -0.47 4.57
N LEU A 107 -8.72 -1.36 5.23
CA LEU A 107 -8.31 -2.65 4.67
C LEU A 107 -8.89 -3.85 5.43
N PHE A 108 -9.61 -3.62 6.54
CA PHE A 108 -10.39 -4.65 7.26
C PHE A 108 -9.56 -5.88 7.64
N ASP A 109 -8.32 -5.66 8.08
CA ASP A 109 -7.34 -6.70 8.43
C ASP A 109 -7.03 -7.72 7.29
N ARG A 110 -7.29 -7.34 6.01
CA ARG A 110 -7.07 -8.18 4.83
C ARG A 110 -5.65 -8.07 4.26
N TYR A 111 -4.66 -7.93 5.14
CA TYR A 111 -3.24 -7.78 4.78
C TYR A 111 -2.36 -8.39 5.86
N MET A 112 -1.11 -8.68 5.55
CA MET A 112 -0.11 -9.00 6.57
C MET A 112 0.53 -7.71 7.08
N HIS A 113 0.81 -7.65 8.38
CA HIS A 113 1.37 -6.45 9.00
C HIS A 113 2.45 -6.78 10.04
N ALA A 114 3.32 -5.81 10.26
CA ALA A 114 4.34 -5.83 11.29
C ALA A 114 4.79 -4.42 11.63
N ASP A 115 5.47 -4.25 12.77
CA ASP A 115 5.97 -2.97 13.24
C ASP A 115 7.47 -2.78 13.02
N ASP A 116 8.19 -3.88 12.80
CA ASP A 116 9.63 -3.89 12.69
C ASP A 116 10.15 -4.77 11.54
N ASN A 117 11.45 -4.70 11.31
CA ASN A 117 12.10 -5.39 10.20
C ASN A 117 12.07 -6.92 10.32
N GLU A 118 12.12 -7.47 11.52
CA GLU A 118 12.03 -8.92 11.73
C GLU A 118 10.60 -9.43 11.48
N GLY A 119 9.60 -8.68 11.91
CA GLY A 119 8.20 -8.95 11.60
C GLY A 119 7.91 -8.89 10.10
N PHE A 120 8.38 -7.86 9.39
CA PHE A 120 8.25 -7.77 7.93
C PHE A 120 8.89 -8.95 7.22
N LYS A 121 10.13 -9.29 7.61
CA LYS A 121 10.84 -10.44 7.06
C LYS A 121 10.05 -11.75 7.29
N LYS A 122 9.49 -11.94 8.49
CA LYS A 122 8.65 -13.10 8.80
C LYS A 122 7.43 -13.17 7.89
N CYS A 123 6.70 -12.07 7.72
CA CYS A 123 5.55 -12.00 6.80
C CYS A 123 5.95 -12.36 5.37
N LEU A 124 7.02 -11.78 4.85
CA LEU A 124 7.50 -12.04 3.49
C LEU A 124 7.98 -13.49 3.31
N LEU A 125 8.65 -14.07 4.30
CA LEU A 125 9.08 -15.47 4.25
C LEU A 125 7.89 -16.43 4.32
N GLU A 126 6.86 -16.10 5.08
CA GLU A 126 5.64 -16.90 5.15
C GLU A 126 4.90 -16.91 3.81
N LEU A 127 4.74 -15.75 3.16
CA LEU A 127 4.17 -15.69 1.81
C LEU A 127 5.02 -16.43 0.77
N LYS A 128 6.36 -16.34 0.88
CA LYS A 128 7.28 -17.02 -0.04
C LYS A 128 7.23 -18.53 0.07
N ASN A 129 7.15 -19.07 1.29
CA ASN A 129 7.37 -20.49 1.58
C ASN A 129 6.06 -21.28 1.76
N ASN A 130 4.92 -20.62 1.87
CA ASN A 130 3.63 -21.23 2.14
C ASN A 130 2.61 -20.82 1.08
N SER A 131 2.35 -21.71 0.12
CA SER A 131 1.39 -21.49 -0.97
C SER A 131 -0.04 -21.23 -0.50
N ASP A 132 -0.46 -21.85 0.60
CA ASP A 132 -1.82 -21.69 1.12
C ASP A 132 -1.98 -20.29 1.75
N VAL A 133 -0.96 -19.82 2.45
CA VAL A 133 -0.93 -18.45 2.99
C VAL A 133 -0.89 -17.42 1.85
N TYR A 134 -0.07 -17.68 0.83
CA TYR A 134 -0.03 -16.81 -0.35
C TYR A 134 -1.41 -16.74 -1.03
N ALA A 135 -2.04 -17.87 -1.32
CA ALA A 135 -3.37 -17.94 -1.93
C ALA A 135 -4.44 -17.25 -1.06
N LYS A 136 -4.36 -17.40 0.27
CA LYS A 136 -5.23 -16.67 1.19
C LYS A 136 -5.12 -15.17 1.00
N TYR A 137 -3.91 -14.60 1.08
CA TYR A 137 -3.74 -13.14 0.99
C TYR A 137 -3.94 -12.59 -0.42
N GLN A 138 -3.72 -13.39 -1.46
CA GLN A 138 -4.15 -13.06 -2.81
C GLN A 138 -5.69 -12.93 -2.90
N ASN A 139 -6.43 -13.85 -2.27
CA ASN A 139 -7.89 -13.77 -2.17
C ASN A 139 -8.35 -12.58 -1.31
N GLU A 140 -7.64 -12.24 -0.21
CA GLU A 140 -7.95 -11.04 0.58
C GLU A 140 -7.78 -9.76 -0.25
N SER A 141 -6.74 -9.66 -1.08
CA SER A 141 -6.57 -8.55 -2.02
C SER A 141 -7.69 -8.50 -3.07
N ARG A 142 -8.15 -9.66 -3.57
CA ARG A 142 -9.31 -9.73 -4.47
C ARG A 142 -10.59 -9.17 -3.80
N LEU A 143 -10.84 -9.53 -2.56
CA LEU A 143 -12.00 -9.02 -1.79
C LEU A 143 -11.92 -7.51 -1.56
N LEU A 144 -10.71 -6.96 -1.31
CA LEU A 144 -10.49 -5.51 -1.24
C LEU A 144 -10.76 -4.84 -2.60
N SER A 145 -10.31 -5.45 -3.70
CA SER A 145 -10.58 -4.95 -5.05
C SER A 145 -12.07 -4.87 -5.35
N GLU A 146 -12.85 -5.87 -4.94
CA GLU A 146 -14.30 -5.88 -5.08
C GLU A 146 -14.96 -4.76 -4.26
N PHE A 147 -14.53 -4.59 -3.01
CA PHE A 147 -15.03 -3.52 -2.13
C PHE A 147 -14.73 -2.12 -2.71
N TYR A 148 -13.52 -1.90 -3.23
CA TYR A 148 -13.12 -0.63 -3.84
C TYR A 148 -13.43 -0.55 -5.34
N SER A 149 -14.24 -1.46 -5.88
CA SER A 149 -14.67 -1.41 -7.26
C SER A 149 -15.47 -0.14 -7.56
N LYS A 150 -15.35 0.34 -8.80
CA LYS A 150 -16.09 1.54 -9.25
C LYS A 150 -17.61 1.40 -9.01
N GLU A 151 -18.17 0.23 -9.23
CA GLU A 151 -19.58 -0.03 -9.05
C GLU A 151 -19.99 0.05 -7.58
N HIS A 152 -19.26 -0.62 -6.69
CA HIS A 152 -19.54 -0.60 -5.26
C HIS A 152 -19.42 0.82 -4.68
N VAL A 153 -18.31 1.52 -4.95
CA VAL A 153 -18.08 2.89 -4.49
C VAL A 153 -19.14 3.85 -5.03
N LEU A 154 -19.55 3.71 -6.30
CA LEU A 154 -20.63 4.54 -6.86
C LEU A 154 -21.98 4.33 -6.14
N ASN A 155 -22.29 3.08 -5.78
CA ASN A 155 -23.51 2.77 -5.03
C ASN A 155 -23.45 3.34 -3.61
N MET A 156 -22.31 3.24 -2.91
CA MET A 156 -22.11 3.87 -1.60
C MET A 156 -22.34 5.39 -1.66
N TRP A 157 -21.80 6.08 -2.66
CA TRP A 157 -22.00 7.52 -2.86
C TRP A 157 -23.46 7.86 -3.13
N ARG A 158 -24.13 7.05 -3.95
CA ARG A 158 -25.56 7.25 -4.24
C ARG A 158 -26.41 7.13 -2.97
N GLU A 159 -26.18 6.10 -2.16
CA GLU A 159 -26.88 5.91 -0.90
C GLU A 159 -26.61 7.04 0.08
N PHE A 160 -25.36 7.47 0.21
CA PHE A 160 -24.98 8.61 1.05
C PHE A 160 -25.72 9.89 0.65
N TYR A 161 -25.72 10.25 -0.63
CA TYR A 161 -26.43 11.45 -1.09
C TYR A 161 -27.94 11.36 -0.93
N LEU A 162 -28.54 10.20 -1.13
CA LEU A 162 -29.96 10.00 -0.91
C LEU A 162 -30.34 10.13 0.57
N SER A 163 -29.53 9.61 1.48
CA SER A 163 -29.72 9.79 2.92
C SER A 163 -29.62 11.26 3.32
N ALA A 164 -28.53 11.93 2.95
CA ALA A 164 -28.34 13.35 3.25
C ALA A 164 -29.48 14.24 2.70
N TYR A 165 -30.01 13.92 1.52
CA TYR A 165 -31.16 14.62 0.95
C TYR A 165 -32.43 14.42 1.79
N LYS A 166 -32.71 13.18 2.23
CA LYS A 166 -33.87 12.87 3.09
C LYS A 166 -33.79 13.62 4.43
N ASP A 167 -32.63 13.55 5.08
CA ASP A 167 -32.39 14.23 6.36
C ASP A 167 -32.63 15.74 6.24
N LYS A 168 -32.19 16.33 5.12
CA LYS A 168 -32.41 17.76 4.85
C LYS A 168 -33.87 18.11 4.62
N GLN A 169 -34.64 17.26 3.93
CA GLN A 169 -36.08 17.46 3.73
C GLN A 169 -36.84 17.39 5.06
N GLU A 170 -36.53 16.44 5.94
CA GLU A 170 -37.13 16.33 7.27
C GLU A 170 -36.82 17.54 8.15
N GLU A 171 -35.57 18.03 8.16
CA GLU A 171 -35.17 19.26 8.85
C GLU A 171 -36.03 20.47 8.39
N LEU A 172 -36.23 20.63 7.08
CA LEU A 172 -37.02 21.72 6.50
C LEU A 172 -38.50 21.64 6.85
N LEU A 173 -39.05 20.43 6.91
CA LEU A 173 -40.43 20.21 7.29
C LEU A 173 -40.67 20.54 8.78
N ASN A 174 -39.76 20.20 9.63
CA ASN A 174 -39.81 20.44 11.08
C ASN A 174 -39.65 21.94 11.43
N LYS A 175 -38.92 22.73 10.63
CA LYS A 175 -38.80 24.18 10.79
C LYS A 175 -40.05 24.97 10.35
N LYS A 176 -40.97 24.33 9.64
CA LYS A 176 -42.25 24.97 9.18
C LYS A 176 -43.44 24.72 10.12
N LYS A 177 -43.23 23.91 11.15
CA LYS A 177 -44.19 23.70 12.25
C LYS A 177 -43.84 24.59 13.44
#